data_9580c88b356385c083f24c88110c418f
#
_entry.id   9580c88b356385c083f24c88110c418f
#
_cell.length_a   1.000
_cell.length_b   1.000
_cell.length_c   1.000
_cell.angle_alpha   90.00
_cell.angle_beta   90.00
_cell.angle_gamma   90.00
#
_symmetry.space_group_name_H-M   'P 1'
#
loop_
_entity.id
_entity.type
_entity.pdbx_description
1 polymer ?
#
loop_
_entity_poly.entity_id
_entity_poly.type
_entity_poly.pdbx_seq_one_letter_code
_entity_poly.pdbx_strand_id
1 'polypeptide(L)'
;VEMDQANEDACGAAIVHLFKRAWHQYRDPRYERLAQLSVSHLYNLRKSAGYQARRMTHTKTRAVCNPIGVRKAPTPNGRAGWVRIDSVHQGDLDGIKGLYHINAVDEATQMQVIVCVERISERYLLPALEQMLEAFPFVIHNFHTDNGSEYINHRVADLLEKLRIEFTKSRSRQTNDNALVESKNGSTGRKHLGYEHIPGHFAQQVNAFTVNVLSPYLNFHRPCFFPKRSSMPRASTGNATPIPT
;
A
#
# COMPACT_ATOMS: atom_id res chain seq x y z
N VAL A 1 21.65 -24.12 4.36
CA VAL A 1 21.55 -22.99 5.34
C VAL A 1 22.75 -22.08 5.22
N GLU A 2 24.00 -22.57 5.43
CA GLU A 2 25.22 -21.74 5.37
C GLU A 2 25.34 -20.87 4.12
N MET A 3 25.20 -21.48 2.94
CA MET A 3 25.31 -20.75 1.66
C MET A 3 24.21 -19.67 1.53
N ASP A 4 23.00 -19.94 2.03
CA ASP A 4 21.93 -18.96 2.04
C ASP A 4 22.22 -17.78 2.98
N GLN A 5 22.75 -18.07 4.16
CA GLN A 5 23.14 -17.06 5.15
C GLN A 5 24.31 -16.19 4.64
N ALA A 6 25.32 -16.83 4.05
CA ALA A 6 26.48 -16.13 3.50
C ALA A 6 26.15 -15.23 2.27
N ASN A 7 25.00 -15.47 1.61
CA ASN A 7 24.59 -14.74 0.41
C ASN A 7 23.22 -14.06 0.58
N GLU A 8 22.87 -13.66 1.80
CA GLU A 8 21.68 -12.87 2.13
C GLU A 8 20.40 -13.42 1.50
N ASP A 9 20.25 -14.76 1.53
CA ASP A 9 19.10 -15.48 0.98
C ASP A 9 18.86 -15.26 -0.52
N ALA A 10 19.90 -15.18 -1.30
CA ALA A 10 19.82 -15.05 -2.74
C ALA A 10 18.83 -16.03 -3.37
N CYS A 11 18.33 -15.72 -4.56
CA CYS A 11 17.34 -16.54 -5.26
C CYS A 11 17.86 -17.98 -5.48
N GLY A 12 16.93 -18.93 -5.56
CA GLY A 12 17.28 -20.37 -5.66
C GLY A 12 18.21 -20.69 -6.83
N ALA A 13 18.07 -20.00 -7.95
CA ALA A 13 18.94 -20.17 -9.11
C ALA A 13 20.37 -19.76 -8.82
N ALA A 14 20.57 -18.62 -8.14
CA ALA A 14 21.89 -18.14 -7.73
C ALA A 14 22.55 -19.12 -6.75
N ILE A 15 21.84 -19.61 -5.76
CA ILE A 15 22.37 -20.56 -4.78
C ILE A 15 22.76 -21.89 -5.43
N VAL A 16 21.94 -22.42 -6.34
CA VAL A 16 22.30 -23.64 -7.09
C VAL A 16 23.56 -23.40 -7.95
N HIS A 17 23.69 -22.22 -8.54
CA HIS A 17 24.92 -21.86 -9.28
C HIS A 17 26.12 -21.82 -8.34
N LEU A 18 26.00 -21.24 -7.14
CA LEU A 18 27.07 -21.21 -6.14
C LEU A 18 27.45 -22.63 -5.66
N PHE A 19 26.50 -23.55 -5.49
CA PHE A 19 26.82 -24.96 -5.19
C PHE A 19 27.65 -25.62 -6.30
N LYS A 20 27.25 -25.40 -7.56
CA LYS A 20 28.02 -25.91 -8.71
C LYS A 20 29.41 -25.34 -8.77
N ARG A 21 29.56 -24.03 -8.53
CA ARG A 21 30.85 -23.34 -8.48
C ARG A 21 31.72 -23.87 -7.34
N ALA A 22 31.16 -24.07 -6.15
CA ALA A 22 31.88 -24.60 -5.00
C ALA A 22 32.44 -26.00 -5.29
N TRP A 23 31.65 -26.87 -5.93
CA TRP A 23 32.11 -28.21 -6.32
C TRP A 23 33.08 -28.20 -7.48
N HIS A 24 32.70 -27.60 -8.61
CA HIS A 24 33.50 -27.74 -9.87
C HIS A 24 34.78 -26.90 -9.87
N GLN A 25 34.75 -25.68 -9.32
CA GLN A 25 35.91 -24.77 -9.32
C GLN A 25 36.74 -24.90 -8.05
N TYR A 26 36.13 -24.91 -6.88
CA TYR A 26 36.85 -24.95 -5.61
C TYR A 26 37.05 -26.36 -5.05
N ARG A 27 36.51 -27.41 -5.67
CA ARG A 27 36.64 -28.81 -5.29
C ARG A 27 36.23 -29.07 -3.83
N ASP A 28 35.28 -28.35 -3.30
CA ASP A 28 34.76 -28.53 -1.94
C ASP A 28 33.83 -29.74 -1.86
N PRO A 29 34.24 -30.85 -1.21
CA PRO A 29 33.48 -32.09 -1.19
C PRO A 29 32.12 -31.96 -0.49
N ARG A 30 31.92 -30.95 0.35
CA ARG A 30 30.62 -30.68 1.00
C ARG A 30 29.52 -30.36 0.00
N TYR A 31 29.87 -29.88 -1.18
CA TYR A 31 28.94 -29.43 -2.22
C TYR A 31 28.73 -30.43 -3.36
N GLU A 32 29.39 -31.58 -3.36
CA GLU A 32 29.26 -32.60 -4.41
C GLU A 32 27.79 -32.96 -4.69
N ARG A 33 27.05 -33.35 -3.64
CA ARG A 33 25.62 -33.69 -3.75
C ARG A 33 24.73 -32.48 -4.00
N LEU A 34 25.11 -31.34 -3.43
CA LEU A 34 24.35 -30.09 -3.55
C LEU A 34 24.45 -29.47 -4.96
N ALA A 35 25.54 -29.69 -5.65
CA ALA A 35 25.75 -29.24 -7.03
C ALA A 35 24.76 -29.89 -8.03
N GLN A 36 24.17 -31.04 -7.67
CA GLN A 36 23.19 -31.75 -8.48
C GLN A 36 21.74 -31.34 -8.20
N LEU A 37 21.51 -30.47 -7.20
CA LEU A 37 20.15 -30.04 -6.85
C LEU A 37 19.52 -29.19 -7.95
N SER A 38 18.25 -29.45 -8.21
CA SER A 38 17.42 -28.54 -9.00
C SER A 38 16.96 -27.34 -8.15
N VAL A 39 16.64 -26.23 -8.82
CA VAL A 39 16.11 -25.03 -8.16
C VAL A 39 14.82 -25.35 -7.39
N SER A 40 13.93 -26.14 -7.99
CA SER A 40 12.66 -26.55 -7.36
C SER A 40 12.91 -27.38 -6.10
N HIS A 41 13.87 -28.30 -6.13
CA HIS A 41 14.23 -29.12 -4.98
C HIS A 41 14.80 -28.25 -3.85
N LEU A 42 15.67 -27.29 -4.17
CA LEU A 42 16.17 -26.32 -3.18
C LEU A 42 15.04 -25.56 -2.50
N TYR A 43 14.03 -25.09 -3.25
CA TYR A 43 12.88 -24.42 -2.65
C TYR A 43 12.05 -25.35 -1.75
N ASN A 44 11.93 -26.63 -2.10
CA ASN A 44 11.27 -27.61 -1.24
C ASN A 44 12.06 -27.86 0.06
N LEU A 45 13.40 -27.95 -0.04
CA LEU A 45 14.26 -28.05 1.15
C LEU A 45 14.15 -26.84 2.06
N ARG A 46 14.08 -25.64 1.49
CA ARG A 46 13.87 -24.38 2.26
C ARG A 46 12.55 -24.35 3.03
N LYS A 47 11.55 -25.13 2.60
CA LYS A 47 10.25 -25.29 3.29
C LYS A 47 10.26 -26.36 4.37
N SER A 48 11.28 -27.20 4.42
CA SER A 48 11.34 -28.31 5.38
C SER A 48 11.51 -27.80 6.81
N ALA A 49 10.94 -28.52 7.78
CA ALA A 49 11.04 -28.17 9.20
C ALA A 49 12.50 -28.10 9.69
N GLY A 50 13.36 -29.02 9.24
CA GLY A 50 14.77 -29.05 9.60
C GLY A 50 15.56 -27.82 9.07
N TYR A 51 15.21 -27.29 7.90
CA TYR A 51 15.79 -26.07 7.39
C TYR A 51 15.27 -24.84 8.18
N GLN A 52 13.96 -24.78 8.40
CA GLN A 52 13.30 -23.68 9.11
C GLN A 52 13.80 -23.55 10.57
N ALA A 53 14.02 -24.66 11.24
CA ALA A 53 14.53 -24.67 12.62
C ALA A 53 15.98 -24.14 12.76
N ARG A 54 16.77 -24.19 11.69
CA ARG A 54 18.19 -23.75 11.69
C ARG A 54 18.39 -22.35 11.15
N ARG A 55 17.30 -21.67 10.82
CA ARG A 55 17.33 -20.35 10.22
C ARG A 55 16.55 -19.38 11.09
N MET A 56 17.10 -18.18 11.34
CA MET A 56 16.29 -17.06 11.79
C MET A 56 15.36 -16.68 10.64
N THR A 57 14.14 -17.18 10.65
CA THR A 57 13.15 -16.88 9.63
C THR A 57 12.25 -15.75 10.10
N HIS A 58 12.06 -14.79 9.24
CA HIS A 58 10.93 -13.88 9.37
C HIS A 58 9.64 -14.70 9.27
N THR A 59 8.91 -14.81 10.37
CA THR A 59 7.59 -15.44 10.36
C THR A 59 6.66 -14.56 9.55
N LYS A 60 6.25 -15.04 8.37
CA LYS A 60 5.21 -14.33 7.60
C LYS A 60 3.97 -14.22 8.47
N THR A 61 3.55 -13.00 8.75
CA THR A 61 2.26 -12.76 9.39
C THR A 61 1.17 -13.45 8.58
N ARG A 62 0.34 -14.25 9.24
CA ARG A 62 -0.85 -14.83 8.58
C ARG A 62 -1.76 -13.67 8.20
N ALA A 63 -2.20 -13.63 6.97
CA ALA A 63 -3.22 -12.69 6.55
C ALA A 63 -4.47 -12.93 7.39
N VAL A 64 -4.80 -11.98 8.26
CA VAL A 64 -6.06 -12.02 9.01
C VAL A 64 -7.18 -11.75 8.01
N CYS A 65 -8.09 -12.71 7.85
CA CYS A 65 -9.29 -12.49 7.05
C CYS A 65 -10.27 -11.67 7.90
N ASN A 66 -10.30 -10.35 7.67
CA ASN A 66 -11.29 -9.49 8.29
C ASN A 66 -12.50 -9.39 7.34
N PRO A 67 -13.74 -9.74 7.76
CA PRO A 67 -14.93 -9.68 6.93
C PRO A 67 -15.43 -8.27 6.68
N ILE A 68 -14.98 -7.27 7.45
CA ILE A 68 -15.41 -5.88 7.32
C ILE A 68 -14.90 -5.27 6.00
N GLY A 69 -15.78 -4.62 5.25
CA GLY A 69 -15.50 -4.03 3.95
C GLY A 69 -15.35 -5.05 2.81
N VAL A 70 -15.85 -4.71 1.65
CA VAL A 70 -15.83 -5.56 0.45
C VAL A 70 -14.51 -5.41 -0.29
N ARG A 71 -13.83 -6.52 -0.63
CA ARG A 71 -12.63 -6.50 -1.47
C ARG A 71 -13.02 -6.25 -2.93
N LYS A 72 -12.80 -5.04 -3.41
CA LYS A 72 -13.22 -4.62 -4.76
C LYS A 72 -12.27 -3.55 -5.29
N ALA A 73 -12.01 -3.56 -6.59
CA ALA A 73 -11.35 -2.43 -7.22
C ALA A 73 -12.29 -1.21 -7.20
N PRO A 74 -11.79 0.00 -6.95
CA PRO A 74 -12.61 1.20 -7.10
C PRO A 74 -13.04 1.37 -8.56
N THR A 75 -14.33 1.62 -8.79
CA THR A 75 -14.90 1.78 -10.14
C THR A 75 -15.85 2.98 -10.18
N PRO A 76 -15.33 4.23 -10.12
CA PRO A 76 -16.15 5.44 -10.03
C PRO A 76 -16.90 5.75 -11.33
N ASN A 77 -16.50 5.15 -12.46
CA ASN A 77 -17.10 5.42 -13.79
C ASN A 77 -17.22 6.92 -14.13
N GLY A 78 -16.25 7.71 -13.68
CA GLY A 78 -16.22 9.16 -13.90
C GLY A 78 -17.17 9.96 -13.01
N ARG A 79 -17.78 9.35 -11.99
CA ARG A 79 -18.66 10.04 -11.04
C ARG A 79 -17.89 10.44 -9.78
N ALA A 80 -18.13 11.64 -9.26
CA ALA A 80 -17.64 12.06 -7.95
C ALA A 80 -18.26 11.22 -6.83
N GLY A 81 -17.57 11.17 -5.68
CA GLY A 81 -18.05 10.47 -4.49
C GLY A 81 -17.41 9.09 -4.27
N TRP A 82 -16.40 8.69 -5.03
CA TRP A 82 -15.56 7.52 -4.77
C TRP A 82 -14.24 7.93 -4.14
N VAL A 83 -14.21 7.93 -2.82
CA VAL A 83 -13.09 8.48 -2.04
C VAL A 83 -12.13 7.37 -1.62
N ARG A 84 -10.84 7.57 -1.90
CA ARG A 84 -9.74 6.73 -1.41
C ARG A 84 -9.09 7.38 -0.22
N ILE A 85 -8.83 6.60 0.82
CA ILE A 85 -8.32 7.10 2.09
C ILE A 85 -7.06 6.34 2.49
N ASP A 86 -6.12 7.09 3.00
CA ASP A 86 -4.88 6.57 3.58
C ASP A 86 -4.41 7.47 4.72
N SER A 87 -3.59 6.93 5.62
CA SER A 87 -3.00 7.67 6.73
C SER A 87 -1.49 7.57 6.74
N VAL A 88 -0.84 8.68 7.03
CA VAL A 88 0.61 8.74 7.20
C VAL A 88 0.97 9.51 8.47
N HIS A 89 1.96 9.03 9.21
CA HIS A 89 2.48 9.75 10.37
C HIS A 89 3.53 10.79 9.96
N GLN A 90 3.59 11.88 10.69
CA GLN A 90 4.49 13.00 10.46
C GLN A 90 5.79 12.79 11.22
N GLY A 91 6.75 12.19 10.55
CA GLY A 91 8.07 11.90 11.10
C GLY A 91 8.08 10.87 12.23
N ASP A 92 9.29 10.54 12.65
CA ASP A 92 9.59 9.65 13.77
C ASP A 92 10.77 10.25 14.54
N LEU A 93 10.65 10.33 15.85
CA LEU A 93 11.71 10.80 16.74
C LEU A 93 11.87 9.82 17.88
N ASP A 94 13.00 9.13 17.93
CA ASP A 94 13.35 8.14 18.96
C ASP A 94 12.28 7.03 19.10
N GLY A 95 11.69 6.59 17.99
CA GLY A 95 10.64 5.59 17.97
C GLY A 95 9.24 6.13 18.33
N ILE A 96 9.11 7.44 18.57
CA ILE A 96 7.83 8.10 18.81
C ILE A 96 7.33 8.70 17.49
N LYS A 97 6.21 8.17 17.00
CA LYS A 97 5.57 8.69 15.80
C LYS A 97 4.95 10.05 16.07
N GLY A 98 5.10 10.98 15.12
CA GLY A 98 4.42 12.26 15.13
C GLY A 98 2.90 12.14 14.94
N LEU A 99 2.22 13.26 14.81
CA LEU A 99 0.79 13.32 14.47
C LEU A 99 0.52 12.56 13.15
N TYR A 100 -0.74 12.23 12.90
CA TYR A 100 -1.15 11.52 11.69
C TYR A 100 -1.97 12.42 10.78
N HIS A 101 -1.66 12.37 9.50
CA HIS A 101 -2.46 12.95 8.44
C HIS A 101 -3.35 11.86 7.85
N ILE A 102 -4.65 12.09 7.85
CA ILE A 102 -5.64 11.28 7.15
C ILE A 102 -5.94 12.02 5.85
N ASN A 103 -5.66 11.38 4.74
CA ASN A 103 -5.79 11.96 3.41
C ASN A 103 -6.89 11.23 2.65
N ALA A 104 -7.89 11.96 2.19
CA ALA A 104 -8.97 11.47 1.36
C ALA A 104 -8.94 12.14 0.00
N VAL A 105 -9.04 11.34 -1.07
CA VAL A 105 -9.00 11.82 -2.46
C VAL A 105 -10.14 11.22 -3.24
N ASP A 106 -10.99 12.05 -3.84
CA ASP A 106 -11.99 11.59 -4.79
C ASP A 106 -11.35 11.20 -6.12
N GLU A 107 -11.72 10.03 -6.63
CA GLU A 107 -11.07 9.46 -7.82
C GLU A 107 -11.42 10.22 -9.11
N ALA A 108 -12.64 10.74 -9.20
CA ALA A 108 -13.11 11.42 -10.42
C ALA A 108 -12.64 12.88 -10.49
N THR A 109 -12.81 13.64 -9.40
CA THR A 109 -12.50 15.07 -9.38
C THR A 109 -11.06 15.36 -8.95
N GLN A 110 -10.37 14.40 -8.38
CA GLN A 110 -9.06 14.58 -7.72
C GLN A 110 -9.11 15.53 -6.50
N MET A 111 -10.31 15.91 -6.05
CA MET A 111 -10.48 16.71 -4.84
C MET A 111 -9.91 15.98 -3.64
N GLN A 112 -9.15 16.70 -2.84
CA GLN A 112 -8.39 16.17 -1.71
C GLN A 112 -8.78 16.88 -0.42
N VAL A 113 -9.05 16.11 0.62
CA VAL A 113 -9.28 16.61 1.98
C VAL A 113 -8.26 15.97 2.91
N ILE A 114 -7.56 16.80 3.69
CA ILE A 114 -6.57 16.35 4.66
C ILE A 114 -7.01 16.78 6.05
N VAL A 115 -7.16 15.83 6.95
CA VAL A 115 -7.39 16.08 8.38
C VAL A 115 -6.26 15.49 9.20
N CYS A 116 -5.99 16.09 10.36
CA CYS A 116 -4.89 15.66 11.22
C CYS A 116 -5.41 15.21 12.57
N VAL A 117 -4.86 14.11 13.08
CA VAL A 117 -5.19 13.56 14.38
C VAL A 117 -3.93 13.27 15.20
N GLU A 118 -4.06 13.29 16.50
CA GLU A 118 -2.95 13.02 17.42
C GLU A 118 -2.48 11.55 17.30
N ARG A 119 -3.42 10.62 17.20
CA ARG A 119 -3.18 9.17 17.15
C ARG A 119 -4.21 8.48 16.29
N ILE A 120 -3.82 7.37 15.70
CA ILE A 120 -4.76 6.46 15.03
C ILE A 120 -5.40 5.58 16.09
N SER A 121 -6.50 6.07 16.64
CA SER A 121 -7.40 5.29 17.49
C SER A 121 -8.83 5.72 17.20
N GLU A 122 -9.77 4.85 17.52
CA GLU A 122 -11.19 5.05 17.27
C GLU A 122 -11.70 6.40 17.77
N ARG A 123 -11.28 6.80 18.98
CA ARG A 123 -11.64 8.08 19.60
C ARG A 123 -11.28 9.30 18.75
N TYR A 124 -10.12 9.26 18.08
CA TYR A 124 -9.64 10.37 17.25
C TYR A 124 -10.08 10.22 15.79
N LEU A 125 -10.20 8.97 15.31
CA LEU A 125 -10.47 8.69 13.92
C LEU A 125 -11.93 9.02 13.53
N LEU A 126 -12.91 8.64 14.33
CA LEU A 126 -14.32 8.84 13.99
C LEU A 126 -14.70 10.31 13.78
N PRO A 127 -14.39 11.25 14.71
CA PRO A 127 -14.67 12.67 14.48
C PRO A 127 -13.92 13.23 13.26
N ALA A 128 -12.70 12.76 13.02
CA ALA A 128 -11.90 13.18 11.88
C ALA A 128 -12.51 12.72 10.55
N LEU A 129 -13.03 11.48 10.50
CA LEU A 129 -13.74 10.97 9.33
C LEU A 129 -15.05 11.71 9.07
N GLU A 130 -15.83 12.01 10.11
CA GLU A 130 -17.04 12.83 9.98
C GLU A 130 -16.70 14.20 9.40
N GLN A 131 -15.74 14.93 9.98
CA GLN A 131 -15.26 16.20 9.45
C GLN A 131 -14.80 16.11 8.00
N MET A 132 -14.08 15.03 7.66
CA MET A 132 -13.56 14.80 6.32
C MET A 132 -14.70 14.55 5.31
N LEU A 133 -15.67 13.72 5.65
CA LEU A 133 -16.81 13.42 4.78
C LEU A 133 -17.68 14.66 4.51
N GLU A 134 -17.89 15.49 5.53
CA GLU A 134 -18.63 16.76 5.42
C GLU A 134 -17.90 17.82 4.56
N ALA A 135 -16.57 17.75 4.46
CA ALA A 135 -15.78 18.70 3.69
C ALA A 135 -15.90 18.50 2.16
N PHE A 136 -16.41 17.37 1.68
CA PHE A 136 -16.66 17.17 0.26
C PHE A 136 -17.97 17.85 -0.17
N PRO A 137 -17.98 18.62 -1.29
CA PRO A 137 -19.19 19.34 -1.75
C PRO A 137 -20.18 18.44 -2.50
N PHE A 138 -20.01 17.13 -2.45
CA PHE A 138 -20.85 16.14 -3.15
C PHE A 138 -21.09 14.92 -2.27
N VAL A 139 -22.10 14.15 -2.62
CA VAL A 139 -22.45 12.91 -1.89
C VAL A 139 -21.35 11.88 -2.06
N ILE A 140 -20.88 11.35 -0.94
CA ILE A 140 -19.93 10.24 -0.93
C ILE A 140 -20.70 8.92 -1.09
N HIS A 141 -20.33 8.14 -2.09
CA HIS A 141 -20.94 6.84 -2.41
C HIS A 141 -20.07 5.66 -1.97
N ASN A 142 -18.76 5.84 -2.01
CA ASN A 142 -17.81 4.78 -1.69
C ASN A 142 -16.63 5.32 -0.88
N PHE A 143 -16.29 4.57 0.16
CA PHE A 143 -15.11 4.77 0.99
C PHE A 143 -14.16 3.60 0.76
N HIS A 144 -13.05 3.86 0.11
CA HIS A 144 -12.06 2.86 -0.22
C HIS A 144 -10.78 3.06 0.58
N THR A 145 -10.31 2.01 1.25
CA THR A 145 -9.06 2.03 2.02
C THR A 145 -8.16 0.87 1.60
N ASP A 146 -6.91 0.91 2.03
CA ASP A 146 -6.07 -0.27 2.02
C ASP A 146 -6.57 -1.33 3.03
N ASN A 147 -5.72 -2.32 3.35
CA ASN A 147 -6.08 -3.33 4.36
C ASN A 147 -5.66 -2.92 5.78
N GLY A 148 -5.42 -1.63 6.03
CA GLY A 148 -5.04 -1.11 7.34
C GLY A 148 -6.11 -1.37 8.39
N SER A 149 -5.71 -1.87 9.56
CA SER A 149 -6.62 -2.21 10.66
C SER A 149 -7.30 -0.98 11.27
N GLU A 150 -6.73 0.21 11.06
CA GLU A 150 -7.24 1.47 11.56
C GLU A 150 -8.62 1.83 10.99
N TYR A 151 -8.86 1.51 9.70
CA TYR A 151 -10.13 1.77 9.04
C TYR A 151 -11.03 0.54 9.02
N ILE A 152 -10.46 -0.67 9.04
CA ILE A 152 -11.20 -1.92 8.96
C ILE A 152 -11.63 -2.35 10.37
N ASN A 153 -12.53 -1.58 10.98
CA ASN A 153 -13.13 -1.87 12.28
C ASN A 153 -14.65 -1.64 12.24
N HIS A 154 -15.37 -2.21 13.22
CA HIS A 154 -16.82 -2.17 13.25
C HIS A 154 -17.40 -0.76 13.36
N ARG A 155 -16.78 0.15 14.09
CA ARG A 155 -17.31 1.50 14.29
C ARG A 155 -17.20 2.37 13.04
N VAL A 156 -16.11 2.23 12.27
CA VAL A 156 -16.02 2.87 10.96
C VAL A 156 -17.07 2.28 10.02
N ALA A 157 -17.25 0.96 10.03
CA ALA A 157 -18.29 0.30 9.24
C ALA A 157 -19.69 0.78 9.61
N ASP A 158 -20.01 0.87 10.91
CA ASP A 158 -21.29 1.36 11.42
C ASP A 158 -21.55 2.84 11.02
N LEU A 159 -20.49 3.68 11.07
CA LEU A 159 -20.59 5.07 10.59
C LEU A 159 -20.93 5.12 9.11
N LEU A 160 -20.18 4.39 8.28
CA LEU A 160 -20.39 4.37 6.83
C LEU A 160 -21.75 3.77 6.45
N GLU A 161 -22.20 2.74 7.16
CA GLU A 161 -23.53 2.15 6.97
C GLU A 161 -24.65 3.15 7.28
N LYS A 162 -24.56 3.85 8.41
CA LYS A 162 -25.51 4.93 8.76
C LYS A 162 -25.59 6.02 7.69
N LEU A 163 -24.46 6.34 7.09
CA LEU A 163 -24.35 7.34 6.01
C LEU A 163 -24.68 6.75 4.63
N ARG A 164 -24.98 5.45 4.54
CA ARG A 164 -25.22 4.72 3.28
C ARG A 164 -24.07 4.79 2.31
N ILE A 165 -22.83 4.78 2.82
CA ILE A 165 -21.60 4.78 2.05
C ILE A 165 -21.09 3.35 1.90
N GLU A 166 -20.85 2.89 0.67
CA GLU A 166 -20.26 1.57 0.40
C GLU A 166 -18.83 1.51 0.94
N PHE A 167 -18.55 0.56 1.83
CA PHE A 167 -17.21 0.36 2.37
C PHE A 167 -16.46 -0.70 1.60
N THR A 168 -15.40 -0.29 0.89
CA THR A 168 -14.54 -1.18 0.11
C THR A 168 -13.09 -1.11 0.57
N LYS A 169 -12.34 -2.17 0.27
CA LYS A 169 -10.91 -2.26 0.57
C LYS A 169 -10.13 -2.88 -0.59
N SER A 170 -8.86 -2.56 -0.65
CA SER A 170 -7.94 -3.03 -1.68
C SER A 170 -7.91 -4.55 -1.79
N ARG A 171 -7.83 -5.04 -3.00
CA ARG A 171 -7.65 -6.45 -3.28
C ARG A 171 -6.27 -6.90 -2.84
N SER A 172 -6.15 -8.15 -2.44
CA SER A 172 -4.87 -8.72 -2.03
C SER A 172 -3.86 -8.66 -3.17
N ARG A 173 -2.65 -8.16 -2.90
CA ARG A 173 -1.54 -8.04 -3.86
C ARG A 173 -1.81 -7.13 -5.07
N GLN A 174 -2.75 -6.20 -4.96
CA GLN A 174 -3.05 -5.19 -5.98
C GLN A 174 -2.68 -3.81 -5.45
N THR A 175 -1.41 -3.44 -5.56
CA THR A 175 -0.86 -2.16 -5.07
C THR A 175 -1.49 -0.94 -5.75
N ASN A 176 -1.99 -1.10 -6.98
CA ASN A 176 -2.62 -0.01 -7.73
C ASN A 176 -3.99 0.40 -7.19
N ASP A 177 -4.64 -0.43 -6.37
CA ASP A 177 -5.98 -0.12 -5.87
C ASP A 177 -6.00 1.12 -4.97
N ASN A 178 -4.88 1.48 -4.31
CA ASN A 178 -4.76 2.69 -3.47
C ASN A 178 -3.69 3.69 -3.95
N ALA A 179 -3.08 3.45 -5.12
CA ALA A 179 -1.96 4.24 -5.64
C ALA A 179 -2.27 5.75 -5.78
N LEU A 180 -3.54 6.12 -6.03
CA LEU A 180 -3.93 7.52 -6.16
C LEU A 180 -3.66 8.31 -4.87
N VAL A 181 -4.18 7.85 -3.73
CA VAL A 181 -4.01 8.54 -2.45
C VAL A 181 -2.56 8.45 -1.95
N GLU A 182 -1.87 7.33 -2.18
CA GLU A 182 -0.45 7.17 -1.86
C GLU A 182 0.41 8.21 -2.62
N SER A 183 0.15 8.42 -3.91
CA SER A 183 0.84 9.43 -4.71
C SER A 183 0.57 10.85 -4.20
N LYS A 184 -0.65 11.14 -3.73
CA LYS A 184 -1.02 12.42 -3.11
C LYS A 184 -0.35 12.62 -1.75
N ASN A 185 -0.18 11.57 -0.94
CA ASN A 185 0.57 11.66 0.31
C ASN A 185 2.00 12.17 0.08
N GLY A 186 2.68 11.69 -0.95
CA GLY A 186 4.01 12.15 -1.33
C GLY A 186 4.02 13.57 -1.91
N SER A 187 3.14 13.82 -2.89
CA SER A 187 3.14 15.05 -3.68
C SER A 187 2.50 16.26 -2.99
N THR A 188 1.70 16.03 -1.96
CA THR A 188 1.01 17.10 -1.23
C THR A 188 1.37 17.13 0.24
N GLY A 189 1.09 16.10 1.03
CA GLY A 189 1.36 16.10 2.46
C GLY A 189 2.83 16.36 2.77
N ARG A 190 3.71 15.48 2.32
CA ARG A 190 5.16 15.58 2.58
C ARG A 190 5.82 16.79 1.92
N LYS A 191 5.35 17.22 0.76
CA LYS A 191 5.90 18.38 0.08
C LYS A 191 5.62 19.71 0.82
N HIS A 192 4.47 19.82 1.49
CA HIS A 192 4.06 21.04 2.19
C HIS A 192 4.38 21.02 3.68
N LEU A 193 4.37 19.85 4.31
CA LEU A 193 4.58 19.70 5.76
C LEU A 193 5.96 19.13 6.11
N GLY A 194 6.74 18.69 5.11
CA GLY A 194 8.06 18.10 5.30
C GLY A 194 8.02 16.66 5.83
N TYR A 195 9.16 16.21 6.35
CA TYR A 195 9.36 14.87 6.90
C TYR A 195 9.68 14.89 8.39
N GLU A 196 9.86 16.09 8.95
CA GLU A 196 10.24 16.26 10.34
C GLU A 196 9.14 15.81 11.28
N HIS A 197 9.55 15.36 12.46
CA HIS A 197 8.63 14.92 13.50
C HIS A 197 7.84 16.11 14.05
N ILE A 198 6.51 16.05 13.97
CA ILE A 198 5.60 16.99 14.63
C ILE A 198 4.87 16.22 15.73
N PRO A 199 5.06 16.61 17.01
CA PRO A 199 4.40 15.93 18.12
C PRO A 199 2.87 15.90 18.01
N GLY A 200 2.24 14.82 18.47
CA GLY A 200 0.79 14.60 18.36
C GLY A 200 -0.07 15.72 18.96
N HIS A 201 0.38 16.37 20.03
CA HIS A 201 -0.39 17.46 20.67
C HIS A 201 -0.58 18.70 19.78
N PHE A 202 0.19 18.84 18.69
CA PHE A 202 -0.03 19.89 17.69
C PHE A 202 -1.09 19.54 16.64
N ALA A 203 -1.68 18.34 16.71
CA ALA A 203 -2.63 17.86 15.70
C ALA A 203 -3.78 18.83 15.44
N GLN A 204 -4.34 19.45 16.47
CA GLN A 204 -5.44 20.40 16.33
C GLN A 204 -5.02 21.66 15.55
N GLN A 205 -3.83 22.21 15.81
CA GLN A 205 -3.31 23.39 15.11
C GLN A 205 -2.99 23.06 13.66
N VAL A 206 -2.34 21.91 13.41
CA VAL A 206 -2.03 21.45 12.05
C VAL A 206 -3.31 21.12 11.31
N ASN A 207 -4.32 20.52 11.95
CA ASN A 207 -5.63 20.28 11.36
C ASN A 207 -6.32 21.58 10.93
N ALA A 208 -6.31 22.61 11.77
CA ALA A 208 -6.84 23.91 11.41
C ALA A 208 -6.15 24.50 10.16
N PHE A 209 -4.84 24.37 10.06
CA PHE A 209 -4.09 24.79 8.87
C PHE A 209 -4.44 23.93 7.64
N THR A 210 -4.48 22.61 7.77
CA THR A 210 -4.75 21.73 6.62
C THR A 210 -6.16 21.91 6.07
N VAL A 211 -7.14 22.09 6.94
CA VAL A 211 -8.56 22.27 6.54
C VAL A 211 -8.80 23.65 5.95
N ASN A 212 -8.32 24.70 6.63
CA ASN A 212 -8.69 26.07 6.27
C ASN A 212 -7.76 26.72 5.22
N VAL A 213 -6.54 26.21 5.05
CA VAL A 213 -5.54 26.80 4.15
C VAL A 213 -5.07 25.80 3.09
N LEU A 214 -4.53 24.65 3.51
CA LEU A 214 -3.87 23.73 2.60
C LEU A 214 -4.88 23.04 1.65
N SER A 215 -5.99 22.53 2.17
CA SER A 215 -7.00 21.84 1.33
C SER A 215 -7.66 22.80 0.31
N PRO A 216 -8.06 24.05 0.66
CA PRO A 216 -8.49 25.03 -0.33
C PRO A 216 -7.43 25.35 -1.38
N TYR A 217 -6.18 25.54 -0.97
CA TYR A 217 -5.08 25.78 -1.90
C TYR A 217 -4.90 24.61 -2.89
N LEU A 218 -4.88 23.38 -2.40
CA LEU A 218 -4.70 22.19 -3.23
C LEU A 218 -5.83 21.98 -4.24
N ASN A 219 -7.06 22.29 -3.84
CA ASN A 219 -8.24 22.00 -4.65
C ASN A 219 -8.57 23.13 -5.63
N PHE A 220 -8.29 24.39 -5.32
CA PHE A 220 -8.75 25.52 -6.11
C PHE A 220 -7.63 26.35 -6.74
N HIS A 221 -6.40 26.25 -6.24
CA HIS A 221 -5.28 27.07 -6.72
C HIS A 221 -4.15 26.26 -7.35
N ARG A 222 -4.01 24.99 -6.99
CA ARG A 222 -2.94 24.15 -7.54
C ARG A 222 -3.43 23.42 -8.82
N PRO A 223 -2.71 23.56 -9.95
CA PRO A 223 -3.05 22.81 -11.16
C PRO A 223 -3.01 21.28 -10.91
N CYS A 224 -4.02 20.57 -11.40
CA CYS A 224 -4.13 19.13 -11.37
C CYS A 224 -4.11 18.56 -12.78
N PHE A 225 -3.33 17.50 -13.01
CA PHE A 225 -3.34 16.78 -14.27
C PHE A 225 -4.31 15.60 -14.19
N PHE A 226 -5.27 15.58 -15.11
CA PHE A 226 -6.13 14.41 -15.32
C PHE A 226 -5.51 13.56 -16.42
N PRO A 227 -5.20 12.26 -16.18
CA PRO A 227 -4.73 11.39 -17.22
C PRO A 227 -5.81 11.25 -18.30
N LYS A 228 -5.53 11.71 -19.52
CA LYS A 228 -6.41 11.41 -20.67
C LYS A 228 -6.35 9.91 -20.89
N ARG A 229 -7.47 9.22 -20.76
CA ARG A 229 -7.59 7.84 -21.26
C ARG A 229 -7.41 7.91 -22.77
N SER A 230 -6.23 7.49 -23.27
CA SER A 230 -6.07 7.28 -24.71
C SER A 230 -6.95 6.09 -25.08
N SER A 231 -7.95 6.34 -25.91
CA SER A 231 -8.78 5.31 -26.54
C SER A 231 -8.03 4.64 -27.70
N MET A 232 -6.74 4.35 -27.54
CA MET A 232 -6.08 3.51 -28.54
C MET A 232 -6.53 2.07 -28.32
N PRO A 233 -7.19 1.47 -29.33
CA PRO A 233 -7.44 0.03 -29.30
C PRO A 233 -6.08 -0.65 -29.22
N ARG A 234 -5.94 -1.60 -28.28
CA ARG A 234 -4.78 -2.50 -28.28
C ARG A 234 -4.73 -3.17 -29.66
N ALA A 235 -3.68 -2.87 -30.43
CA ALA A 235 -3.39 -3.61 -31.64
C ALA A 235 -3.27 -5.08 -31.22
N SER A 236 -4.18 -5.91 -31.71
CA SER A 236 -4.03 -7.35 -31.58
C SER A 236 -2.77 -7.72 -32.35
N THR A 237 -1.77 -8.27 -31.64
CA THR A 237 -0.63 -8.94 -32.28
C THR A 237 -1.20 -10.17 -32.99
N GLY A 238 -1.65 -9.98 -34.21
CA GLY A 238 -1.96 -11.08 -35.10
C GLY A 238 -0.69 -11.83 -35.38
N ASN A 239 -0.69 -13.14 -35.08
CA ASN A 239 0.34 -14.07 -35.48
C ASN A 239 0.50 -13.97 -37.01
N ALA A 240 1.62 -13.45 -37.45
CA ALA A 240 2.02 -13.55 -38.85
C ALA A 240 2.36 -15.03 -39.14
N THR A 241 1.53 -15.68 -39.92
CA THR A 241 1.80 -16.98 -40.55
C THR A 241 2.96 -16.79 -41.54
N PRO A 242 4.01 -17.63 -41.52
CA PRO A 242 5.07 -17.55 -42.52
C PRO A 242 4.50 -17.98 -43.89
N ILE A 243 4.83 -17.21 -44.92
CA ILE A 243 4.57 -17.52 -46.32
C ILE A 243 5.52 -18.65 -46.75
N PRO A 244 5.06 -19.75 -47.33
CA PRO A 244 5.94 -20.78 -47.88
C PRO A 244 6.58 -20.29 -49.18
N THR A 245 7.90 -20.46 -49.29
CA THR A 245 8.71 -20.33 -50.51
C THR A 245 8.45 -21.49 -51.46
#